data_33965fecf93db04809732e97c2129bd8
#
_entry.id   33965fecf93db04809732e97c2129bd8
#
_cell.length_a   1.000
_cell.length_b   1.000
_cell.length_c   1.000
_cell.angle_alpha   90.00
_cell.angle_beta   90.00
_cell.angle_gamma   90.00
#
_symmetry.space_group_name_H-M   'P 1'
#
loop_
_entity.id
_entity.type
_entity.pdbx_description
1 polymer ?
#
loop_
_entity_poly.entity_id
_entity_poly.type
_entity_poly.pdbx_seq_one_letter_code
_entity_poly.pdbx_strand_id
1 'polypeptide(L)'
;MKQLLLVVVSILAFSTVHAQTDEFLKNYDEFKQQAQTNYEDFRQKVNKEYADWMRQAWEWHRKIEPKPRPKDDMLPPVIYNKEQQSEPKPVIYDEVVPAPEPQPQPKPIAPIRENKGDFQVATFQFFGTKGQVRLPKNFSFRINGKDEEAYATAWENLSSNQYDNLIRDCLVLRMERQLCDWAYLMMLGAMSEAVCGKGTNEATILQAYVFCQSGYKIRLGFTNNKDLRLLVKSEHVIYDLPGFRMNDGLYYLLQPINDGGLHICDISFPEEKPLSLWIAQEQKFANQTSKERQLISENKQVAVKSQVNENLLQFYDTYPTSMVGENIVSRWAMYANTPLSEKVREQLYPQLKAALKEAKSVEESADWLLHWVQTAFVYEYDDKVWEHDRAFFAEETLYYPYCDCEDRSILYSRLVRDLLGLEVILVFYPGHLATAVSFKTPVNGDYINLNGKHFTICDPTYIGAPIGMTMPDMDNKTAKIILLGK
;
A
#
# COMPACT_ATOMS: atom_id res chain seq x y z
N MET A 1 73.51 -16.57 11.20
CA MET A 1 72.73 -17.64 10.59
C MET A 1 71.27 -17.76 11.16
N LYS A 2 71.03 -17.70 12.45
CA LYS A 2 69.67 -17.82 13.03
C LYS A 2 68.71 -16.67 12.68
N GLN A 3 69.20 -15.43 12.54
CA GLN A 3 68.34 -14.29 12.15
C GLN A 3 67.95 -14.27 10.66
N LEU A 4 68.76 -14.83 9.78
CA LEU A 4 68.47 -14.93 8.36
C LEU A 4 67.41 -15.99 8.06
N LEU A 5 67.37 -17.07 8.90
CA LEU A 5 66.41 -18.15 8.75
C LEU A 5 64.98 -17.70 9.20
N LEU A 6 64.89 -16.80 10.20
CA LEU A 6 63.61 -16.27 10.69
C LEU A 6 62.93 -15.31 9.66
N VAL A 7 63.74 -14.54 8.94
CA VAL A 7 63.23 -13.61 7.89
C VAL A 7 62.77 -14.38 6.67
N VAL A 8 63.46 -15.45 6.25
CA VAL A 8 63.04 -16.29 5.13
C VAL A 8 61.77 -17.08 5.41
N VAL A 9 61.61 -17.58 6.67
CA VAL A 9 60.37 -18.27 7.10
C VAL A 9 59.22 -17.31 7.20
N SER A 10 59.44 -16.06 7.65
CA SER A 10 58.40 -15.03 7.68
C SER A 10 57.94 -14.61 6.28
N ILE A 11 58.87 -14.46 5.33
CA ILE A 11 58.55 -14.10 3.94
C ILE A 11 57.80 -15.24 3.23
N LEU A 12 58.17 -16.50 3.46
CA LEU A 12 57.48 -17.67 2.93
C LEU A 12 56.07 -17.85 3.55
N ALA A 13 55.91 -17.57 4.86
CA ALA A 13 54.61 -17.61 5.49
C ALA A 13 53.68 -16.49 5.02
N PHE A 14 54.20 -15.28 4.78
CA PHE A 14 53.44 -14.17 4.20
C PHE A 14 53.03 -14.43 2.71
N SER A 15 53.90 -15.01 1.91
CA SER A 15 53.60 -15.35 0.52
C SER A 15 52.57 -16.48 0.40
N THR A 16 52.56 -17.46 1.27
CA THR A 16 51.57 -18.56 1.27
C THR A 16 50.20 -18.08 1.76
N VAL A 17 50.13 -17.16 2.73
CA VAL A 17 48.88 -16.57 3.19
C VAL A 17 48.27 -15.67 2.11
N HIS A 18 49.05 -14.87 1.38
CA HIS A 18 48.57 -14.06 0.28
C HIS A 18 48.08 -14.93 -0.89
N ALA A 19 48.84 -15.96 -1.28
CA ALA A 19 48.44 -16.89 -2.32
C ALA A 19 47.15 -17.65 -2.00
N GLN A 20 46.97 -18.07 -0.73
CA GLN A 20 45.72 -18.70 -0.28
C GLN A 20 44.55 -17.72 -0.26
N THR A 21 44.79 -16.46 0.07
CA THR A 21 43.74 -15.41 0.07
C THR A 21 43.33 -15.07 -1.37
N ASP A 22 44.31 -14.96 -2.28
CA ASP A 22 44.03 -14.69 -3.69
C ASP A 22 43.34 -15.86 -4.39
N GLU A 23 43.71 -17.10 -4.05
CA GLU A 23 43.03 -18.30 -4.55
C GLU A 23 41.59 -18.41 -4.00
N PHE A 24 41.39 -18.10 -2.72
CA PHE A 24 40.03 -18.04 -2.12
C PHE A 24 39.17 -16.98 -2.78
N LEU A 25 39.69 -15.76 -2.97
CA LEU A 25 38.96 -14.67 -3.64
C LEU A 25 38.62 -15.04 -5.09
N LYS A 26 39.54 -15.66 -5.81
CA LYS A 26 39.32 -16.14 -7.18
C LYS A 26 38.24 -17.23 -7.19
N ASN A 27 38.32 -18.22 -6.34
CA ASN A 27 37.34 -19.29 -6.24
C ASN A 27 35.95 -18.74 -5.80
N TYR A 28 35.91 -17.74 -4.93
CA TYR A 28 34.70 -17.05 -4.54
C TYR A 28 34.08 -16.28 -5.71
N ASP A 29 34.91 -15.57 -6.48
CA ASP A 29 34.44 -14.85 -7.66
C ASP A 29 33.96 -15.80 -8.78
N GLU A 30 34.66 -16.92 -8.98
CA GLU A 30 34.24 -17.99 -9.92
C GLU A 30 32.93 -18.63 -9.47
N PHE A 31 32.79 -18.96 -8.20
CA PHE A 31 31.54 -19.48 -7.62
C PHE A 31 30.38 -18.47 -7.77
N LYS A 32 30.66 -17.20 -7.47
CA LYS A 32 29.68 -16.13 -7.62
C LYS A 32 29.26 -15.94 -9.08
N GLN A 33 30.21 -15.99 -10.02
CA GLN A 33 29.90 -15.92 -11.46
C GLN A 33 29.10 -17.13 -11.91
N GLN A 34 29.46 -18.34 -11.49
CA GLN A 34 28.74 -19.56 -11.84
C GLN A 34 27.33 -19.61 -11.27
N ALA A 35 27.18 -19.25 -9.99
CA ALA A 35 25.85 -19.13 -9.37
C ALA A 35 24.98 -18.10 -10.12
N GLN A 36 25.57 -16.97 -10.49
CA GLN A 36 24.89 -15.93 -11.25
C GLN A 36 24.50 -16.38 -12.66
N THR A 37 25.36 -17.11 -13.36
CA THR A 37 25.06 -17.67 -14.68
C THR A 37 23.90 -18.65 -14.59
N ASN A 38 23.91 -19.52 -13.61
CA ASN A 38 22.83 -20.49 -13.38
C ASN A 38 21.48 -19.80 -13.15
N TYR A 39 21.45 -18.66 -12.43
CA TYR A 39 20.22 -17.89 -12.21
C TYR A 39 19.70 -17.21 -13.48
N GLU A 40 20.61 -16.71 -14.32
CA GLU A 40 20.26 -16.06 -15.58
C GLU A 40 19.70 -17.08 -16.58
N ASP A 41 20.37 -18.23 -16.72
CA ASP A 41 19.92 -19.35 -17.55
C ASP A 41 18.56 -19.87 -17.07
N PHE A 42 18.36 -19.96 -15.75
CA PHE A 42 17.08 -20.35 -15.15
C PHE A 42 15.97 -19.37 -15.53
N ARG A 43 16.20 -18.05 -15.36
CA ARG A 43 15.19 -17.02 -15.67
C ARG A 43 14.85 -16.98 -17.16
N GLN A 44 15.86 -17.10 -18.03
CA GLN A 44 15.65 -17.16 -19.48
C GLN A 44 14.85 -18.39 -19.88
N LYS A 45 15.18 -19.56 -19.32
CA LYS A 45 14.44 -20.80 -19.55
C LYS A 45 12.98 -20.66 -19.15
N VAL A 46 12.71 -20.15 -17.96
CA VAL A 46 11.34 -19.95 -17.45
C VAL A 46 10.56 -19.00 -18.34
N ASN A 47 11.14 -17.87 -18.75
CA ASN A 47 10.47 -16.92 -19.64
C ASN A 47 10.20 -17.51 -21.03
N LYS A 48 11.10 -18.34 -21.54
CA LYS A 48 10.88 -19.05 -22.79
C LYS A 48 9.73 -20.05 -22.69
N GLU A 49 9.72 -20.86 -21.64
CA GLU A 49 8.62 -21.80 -21.37
C GLU A 49 7.28 -21.06 -21.24
N TYR A 50 7.25 -19.91 -20.55
CA TYR A 50 6.08 -19.07 -20.43
C TYR A 50 5.62 -18.52 -21.80
N ALA A 51 6.53 -18.04 -22.64
CA ALA A 51 6.22 -17.61 -24.00
C ALA A 51 5.71 -18.75 -24.87
N ASP A 52 6.27 -19.97 -24.77
CA ASP A 52 5.81 -21.16 -25.49
C ASP A 52 4.36 -21.50 -25.15
N TRP A 53 3.97 -21.32 -23.88
CA TRP A 53 2.58 -21.46 -23.47
C TRP A 53 1.69 -20.32 -23.98
N MET A 54 2.16 -19.08 -24.01
CA MET A 54 1.42 -17.94 -24.57
C MET A 54 1.07 -18.12 -26.06
N ARG A 55 1.81 -18.95 -26.81
CA ARG A 55 1.52 -19.29 -28.22
C ARG A 55 0.29 -20.15 -28.40
N GLN A 56 -0.20 -20.77 -27.31
CA GLN A 56 -1.41 -21.56 -27.37
C GLN A 56 -2.64 -20.65 -27.42
N ALA A 57 -3.78 -21.17 -27.92
CA ALA A 57 -5.02 -20.43 -27.96
C ALA A 57 -5.47 -20.02 -26.55
N TRP A 58 -5.73 -18.72 -26.37
CA TRP A 58 -6.22 -18.22 -25.11
C TRP A 58 -7.73 -18.47 -24.98
N GLU A 59 -8.15 -18.90 -23.80
CA GLU A 59 -9.53 -19.31 -23.56
C GLU A 59 -10.43 -18.09 -23.26
N TRP A 60 -11.68 -18.17 -23.69
CA TRP A 60 -12.67 -17.15 -23.40
C TRP A 60 -13.14 -17.23 -21.94
N HIS A 61 -13.00 -16.14 -21.22
CA HIS A 61 -13.51 -15.96 -19.86
C HIS A 61 -14.53 -14.84 -19.81
N ARG A 62 -15.66 -15.12 -19.16
CA ARG A 62 -16.72 -14.13 -18.97
C ARG A 62 -16.29 -13.13 -17.88
N LYS A 63 -16.55 -11.85 -18.14
CA LYS A 63 -16.40 -10.77 -17.16
C LYS A 63 -17.37 -11.00 -15.99
N ILE A 64 -16.86 -10.88 -14.76
CA ILE A 64 -17.64 -10.77 -13.54
C ILE A 64 -17.81 -9.27 -13.27
N GLU A 65 -19.06 -8.85 -13.11
CA GLU A 65 -19.35 -7.45 -12.83
C GLU A 65 -18.70 -7.01 -11.50
N PRO A 66 -18.30 -5.75 -11.39
CA PRO A 66 -17.72 -5.22 -10.19
C PRO A 66 -18.58 -5.48 -8.97
N LYS A 67 -17.96 -5.88 -7.87
CA LYS A 67 -18.64 -5.86 -6.56
C LYS A 67 -18.82 -4.39 -6.19
N PRO A 68 -20.06 -3.92 -5.94
CA PRO A 68 -20.29 -2.54 -5.56
C PRO A 68 -19.67 -2.25 -4.18
N ARG A 69 -19.24 -1.02 -3.97
CA ARG A 69 -18.82 -0.57 -2.64
C ARG A 69 -19.94 -0.78 -1.64
N PRO A 70 -19.60 -1.10 -0.39
CA PRO A 70 -20.59 -1.10 0.67
C PRO A 70 -21.16 0.31 0.80
N LYS A 71 -22.45 0.37 1.10
CA LYS A 71 -23.08 1.60 1.56
C LYS A 71 -23.39 1.39 3.03
N ASP A 72 -22.72 2.14 3.86
CA ASP A 72 -23.05 2.20 5.26
C ASP A 72 -23.99 3.41 5.45
N ASP A 73 -25.20 3.18 5.94
CA ASP A 73 -26.12 4.26 6.33
C ASP A 73 -25.55 4.92 7.60
N MET A 74 -24.63 5.87 7.42
CA MET A 74 -23.95 6.52 8.53
C MET A 74 -24.90 7.37 9.36
N LEU A 75 -24.82 7.23 10.68
CA LEU A 75 -25.61 8.00 11.61
C LEU A 75 -25.10 9.45 11.69
N PRO A 76 -26.00 10.43 11.89
CA PRO A 76 -25.58 11.83 12.05
C PRO A 76 -24.76 12.03 13.32
N PRO A 77 -23.84 13.00 13.33
CA PRO A 77 -23.14 13.37 14.54
C PRO A 77 -24.13 13.90 15.59
N VAL A 78 -23.89 13.54 16.84
CA VAL A 78 -24.71 13.97 17.98
C VAL A 78 -23.92 14.95 18.82
N ILE A 79 -24.59 15.98 19.31
CA ILE A 79 -24.03 16.94 20.29
C ILE A 79 -24.21 16.37 21.68
N TYR A 80 -23.14 16.30 22.45
CA TYR A 80 -23.15 15.78 23.81
C TYR A 80 -23.99 16.66 24.73
N ASN A 81 -24.89 16.03 25.47
CA ASN A 81 -25.66 16.68 26.51
C ASN A 81 -25.34 16.08 27.89
N LYS A 82 -24.70 16.87 28.74
CA LYS A 82 -24.28 16.45 30.09
C LYS A 82 -25.43 15.97 30.97
N GLU A 83 -26.65 16.43 30.73
CA GLU A 83 -27.84 16.03 31.50
C GLU A 83 -28.32 14.60 31.16
N GLN A 84 -27.85 14.03 30.04
CA GLN A 84 -28.22 12.68 29.59
C GLN A 84 -27.18 11.61 29.96
N GLN A 85 -26.29 11.89 30.93
CA GLN A 85 -25.29 10.92 31.37
C GLN A 85 -25.93 9.66 31.95
N SER A 86 -25.60 8.52 31.36
CA SER A 86 -25.90 7.21 31.95
C SER A 86 -24.72 6.75 32.83
N GLU A 87 -24.96 5.78 33.71
CA GLU A 87 -23.87 5.08 34.40
C GLU A 87 -22.93 4.42 33.41
N PRO A 88 -21.59 4.39 33.65
CA PRO A 88 -20.62 3.70 32.84
C PRO A 88 -21.00 2.26 32.54
N LYS A 89 -20.96 1.84 31.29
CA LYS A 89 -21.36 0.50 30.85
C LYS A 89 -20.26 -0.18 30.07
N PRO A 90 -20.07 -1.49 30.27
CA PRO A 90 -19.26 -2.26 29.36
C PRO A 90 -19.96 -2.37 28.00
N VAL A 91 -19.19 -2.15 26.92
CA VAL A 91 -19.60 -2.45 25.55
C VAL A 91 -19.35 -3.93 25.30
N ILE A 92 -20.38 -4.63 24.83
CA ILE A 92 -20.31 -6.03 24.48
C ILE A 92 -20.05 -6.11 22.97
N TYR A 93 -19.19 -7.00 22.55
CA TYR A 93 -18.87 -7.18 21.15
C TYR A 93 -19.11 -8.62 20.69
N ASP A 94 -19.56 -8.76 19.45
CA ASP A 94 -19.82 -10.05 18.81
C ASP A 94 -18.57 -10.62 18.14
N GLU A 95 -17.74 -9.74 17.61
CA GLU A 95 -16.61 -10.13 16.74
C GLU A 95 -15.37 -9.29 17.04
N VAL A 96 -14.21 -9.95 17.00
CA VAL A 96 -12.91 -9.29 16.97
C VAL A 96 -12.26 -9.54 15.61
N VAL A 97 -12.10 -8.47 14.83
CA VAL A 97 -11.45 -8.50 13.54
C VAL A 97 -9.94 -8.30 13.73
N PRO A 98 -9.10 -9.27 13.39
CA PRO A 98 -7.67 -9.15 13.57
C PRO A 98 -7.09 -8.00 12.75
N ALA A 99 -6.02 -7.39 13.26
CA ALA A 99 -5.24 -6.44 12.47
C ALA A 99 -4.68 -7.17 11.24
N PRO A 100 -4.89 -6.62 10.03
CA PRO A 100 -4.26 -7.19 8.86
C PRO A 100 -2.73 -7.04 8.97
N GLU A 101 -2.00 -8.10 8.66
CA GLU A 101 -0.54 -8.10 8.69
C GLU A 101 0.01 -7.85 7.29
N PRO A 102 0.98 -6.92 7.15
CA PRO A 102 1.65 -6.69 5.88
C PRO A 102 2.37 -7.97 5.42
N GLN A 103 2.05 -8.45 4.22
CA GLN A 103 2.78 -9.56 3.63
C GLN A 103 4.15 -9.10 3.09
N PRO A 104 5.16 -9.99 3.09
CA PRO A 104 6.43 -9.68 2.46
C PRO A 104 6.23 -9.33 0.98
N GLN A 105 6.83 -8.24 0.54
CA GLN A 105 6.76 -7.83 -0.86
C GLN A 105 7.28 -8.92 -1.79
N PRO A 106 6.59 -9.20 -2.92
CA PRO A 106 7.07 -10.10 -3.96
C PRO A 106 8.48 -9.74 -4.44
N LYS A 107 9.22 -10.74 -4.88
CA LYS A 107 10.61 -10.60 -5.34
C LYS A 107 10.78 -11.33 -6.68
N PRO A 108 11.72 -10.89 -7.51
CA PRO A 108 12.13 -11.65 -8.69
C PRO A 108 12.48 -13.10 -8.34
N ILE A 109 12.13 -14.04 -9.23
CA ILE A 109 12.47 -15.48 -9.09
C ILE A 109 13.98 -15.73 -9.08
N ALA A 110 14.74 -14.79 -9.66
CA ALA A 110 16.20 -14.82 -9.68
C ALA A 110 16.74 -13.38 -9.63
N PRO A 111 17.94 -13.17 -9.08
CA PRO A 111 18.59 -11.86 -9.10
C PRO A 111 18.72 -11.30 -10.52
N ILE A 112 18.36 -10.02 -10.69
CA ILE A 112 18.45 -9.32 -11.98
C ILE A 112 19.77 -8.55 -12.02
N ARG A 113 20.58 -8.86 -13.02
CA ARG A 113 21.93 -8.26 -13.18
C ARG A 113 21.86 -6.89 -13.84
N GLU A 114 22.84 -6.07 -13.52
CA GLU A 114 23.10 -4.87 -14.28
C GLU A 114 23.80 -5.25 -15.60
N ASN A 115 23.18 -4.84 -16.70
CA ASN A 115 23.78 -4.95 -18.02
C ASN A 115 24.72 -3.73 -18.24
N LYS A 116 25.99 -4.01 -18.56
CA LYS A 116 27.03 -2.98 -18.82
C LYS A 116 27.05 -2.49 -20.28
N GLY A 117 26.13 -2.97 -21.11
CA GLY A 117 26.01 -2.53 -22.49
C GLY A 117 25.58 -1.06 -22.61
N ASP A 118 25.58 -0.57 -23.85
CA ASP A 118 25.13 0.78 -24.18
C ASP A 118 23.60 0.91 -23.91
N PHE A 119 23.20 1.99 -23.25
CA PHE A 119 21.81 2.28 -22.95
C PHE A 119 21.44 3.75 -23.24
N GLN A 120 20.17 4.00 -23.39
CA GLN A 120 19.54 5.32 -23.36
C GLN A 120 18.65 5.44 -22.13
N VAL A 121 18.44 6.67 -21.64
CA VAL A 121 17.59 6.94 -20.47
C VAL A 121 16.23 7.42 -20.96
N ALA A 122 15.18 6.71 -20.54
CA ALA A 122 13.80 7.18 -20.67
C ALA A 122 13.37 7.84 -19.37
N THR A 123 12.61 8.93 -19.48
CA THR A 123 12.06 9.68 -18.35
C THR A 123 10.55 9.63 -18.40
N PHE A 124 9.92 9.46 -17.24
CA PHE A 124 8.47 9.45 -17.09
C PHE A 124 8.05 10.17 -15.80
N GLN A 125 6.75 10.39 -15.64
CA GLN A 125 6.18 10.99 -14.43
C GLN A 125 5.03 10.14 -13.89
N PHE A 126 4.95 10.04 -12.56
CA PHE A 126 3.84 9.41 -11.84
C PHE A 126 3.61 10.17 -10.54
N PHE A 127 2.39 10.58 -10.27
CA PHE A 127 2.02 11.39 -9.10
C PHE A 127 3.03 12.54 -8.86
N GLY A 128 3.21 13.39 -9.88
CA GLY A 128 4.16 14.51 -9.86
C GLY A 128 5.64 14.13 -9.74
N THR A 129 5.96 12.85 -9.52
CA THR A 129 7.32 12.35 -9.31
C THR A 129 7.97 11.95 -10.62
N LYS A 130 9.20 12.42 -10.83
CA LYS A 130 10.01 12.04 -11.99
C LYS A 130 10.70 10.71 -11.74
N GLY A 131 10.51 9.76 -12.67
CA GLY A 131 11.25 8.49 -12.75
C GLY A 131 12.15 8.45 -13.97
N GLN A 132 13.20 7.65 -13.89
CA GLN A 132 14.13 7.37 -15.00
C GLN A 132 14.46 5.90 -15.04
N VAL A 133 14.52 5.33 -16.24
CA VAL A 133 14.93 3.95 -16.47
C VAL A 133 15.87 3.86 -17.66
N ARG A 134 16.76 2.89 -17.62
CA ARG A 134 17.68 2.58 -18.71
C ARG A 134 17.05 1.59 -19.67
N LEU A 135 17.06 1.93 -20.93
CA LEU A 135 16.63 1.10 -22.05
C LEU A 135 17.82 0.76 -22.94
N PRO A 136 17.82 -0.33 -23.73
CA PRO A 136 18.83 -0.55 -24.76
C PRO A 136 19.02 0.69 -25.64
N LYS A 137 20.24 0.99 -26.08
CA LYS A 137 20.56 2.21 -26.87
C LYS A 137 19.69 2.37 -28.13
N ASN A 138 19.39 1.24 -28.78
CA ASN A 138 18.56 1.22 -29.98
C ASN A 138 17.18 0.63 -29.66
N PHE A 139 16.58 1.07 -28.53
CA PHE A 139 15.27 0.58 -28.12
C PHE A 139 14.24 0.77 -29.25
N SER A 140 13.75 -0.33 -29.75
CA SER A 140 12.68 -0.37 -30.75
C SER A 140 11.81 -1.58 -30.46
N PHE A 141 10.94 -1.42 -29.46
CA PHE A 141 10.01 -2.48 -29.09
C PHE A 141 8.69 -2.30 -29.84
N ARG A 142 8.31 -3.30 -30.64
CA ARG A 142 7.06 -3.34 -31.40
C ARG A 142 6.49 -4.75 -31.40
N ILE A 143 5.18 -4.83 -31.35
CA ILE A 143 4.43 -6.08 -31.53
C ILE A 143 4.02 -6.17 -33.00
N ASN A 144 4.49 -7.20 -33.69
CA ASN A 144 4.21 -7.40 -35.11
C ASN A 144 3.02 -8.37 -35.27
N GLY A 145 1.80 -7.84 -35.12
CA GLY A 145 0.56 -8.62 -35.16
C GLY A 145 -0.34 -8.36 -33.98
N LYS A 146 -1.47 -9.02 -33.95
CA LYS A 146 -2.46 -8.95 -32.87
C LYS A 146 -3.01 -10.36 -32.55
N ASP A 147 -2.12 -11.30 -32.38
CA ASP A 147 -2.41 -12.70 -32.07
C ASP A 147 -1.48 -13.24 -30.97
N GLU A 148 -1.74 -14.43 -30.55
CA GLU A 148 -1.04 -15.13 -29.46
C GLU A 148 0.46 -15.27 -29.79
N GLU A 149 0.81 -15.55 -31.04
CA GLU A 149 2.20 -15.65 -31.51
C GLU A 149 2.94 -14.31 -31.39
N ALA A 150 2.29 -13.21 -31.81
CA ALA A 150 2.88 -11.88 -31.73
C ALA A 150 3.11 -11.45 -30.26
N TYR A 151 2.17 -11.77 -29.34
CA TYR A 151 2.32 -11.47 -27.93
C TYR A 151 3.38 -12.32 -27.25
N ALA A 152 3.45 -13.62 -27.57
CA ALA A 152 4.50 -14.52 -27.08
C ALA A 152 5.89 -14.09 -27.54
N THR A 153 6.03 -13.74 -28.84
CA THR A 153 7.28 -13.22 -29.39
C THR A 153 7.70 -11.90 -28.73
N ALA A 154 6.76 -11.02 -28.43
CA ALA A 154 7.04 -9.78 -27.70
C ALA A 154 7.55 -10.06 -26.27
N TRP A 155 6.92 -11.00 -25.55
CA TRP A 155 7.37 -11.44 -24.23
C TRP A 155 8.79 -12.02 -24.27
N GLU A 156 9.06 -12.90 -25.23
CA GLU A 156 10.38 -13.52 -25.42
C GLU A 156 11.46 -12.47 -25.73
N ASN A 157 11.15 -11.47 -26.56
CA ASN A 157 12.06 -10.36 -26.82
C ASN A 157 12.39 -9.55 -25.56
N LEU A 158 11.39 -9.27 -24.70
CA LEU A 158 11.59 -8.58 -23.41
C LEU A 158 12.40 -9.41 -22.43
N SER A 159 12.40 -10.73 -22.55
CA SER A 159 13.14 -11.62 -21.66
C SER A 159 14.65 -11.66 -21.90
N SER A 160 15.12 -11.05 -23.00
CA SER A 160 16.54 -10.93 -23.25
C SER A 160 17.22 -10.01 -22.21
N ASN A 161 18.46 -10.32 -21.86
CA ASN A 161 19.22 -9.61 -20.82
C ASN A 161 19.46 -8.11 -21.11
N GLN A 162 19.24 -7.67 -22.34
CA GLN A 162 19.32 -6.25 -22.69
C GLN A 162 18.28 -5.37 -21.93
N TYR A 163 17.18 -5.97 -21.44
CA TYR A 163 16.14 -5.28 -20.67
C TYR A 163 16.33 -5.37 -19.15
N ASP A 164 17.39 -6.02 -18.67
CA ASP A 164 17.62 -6.21 -17.24
C ASP A 164 17.78 -4.89 -16.48
N ASN A 165 18.42 -3.89 -17.09
CA ASN A 165 18.53 -2.57 -16.48
C ASN A 165 17.17 -1.91 -16.28
N LEU A 166 16.22 -2.08 -17.19
CA LEU A 166 14.86 -1.55 -17.04
C LEU A 166 14.17 -2.12 -15.79
N ILE A 167 14.18 -3.46 -15.63
CA ILE A 167 13.56 -4.13 -14.48
C ILE A 167 14.25 -3.68 -13.20
N ARG A 168 15.58 -3.66 -13.20
CA ARG A 168 16.39 -3.25 -12.05
C ARG A 168 16.11 -1.82 -11.63
N ASP A 169 16.05 -0.89 -12.58
CA ASP A 169 15.79 0.52 -12.31
C ASP A 169 14.37 0.73 -11.74
N CYS A 170 13.37 -0.01 -12.25
CA CYS A 170 12.03 -0.02 -11.67
C CYS A 170 12.01 -0.53 -10.23
N LEU A 171 12.75 -1.60 -9.93
CA LEU A 171 12.86 -2.13 -8.55
C LEU A 171 13.61 -1.16 -7.62
N VAL A 172 14.64 -0.48 -8.11
CA VAL A 172 15.35 0.55 -7.36
C VAL A 172 14.42 1.72 -7.04
N LEU A 173 13.67 2.23 -8.02
CA LEU A 173 12.69 3.28 -7.81
C LEU A 173 11.62 2.86 -6.78
N ARG A 174 11.14 1.61 -6.85
CA ARG A 174 10.21 1.07 -5.85
C ARG A 174 10.78 1.17 -4.45
N MET A 175 12.02 0.74 -4.24
CA MET A 175 12.68 0.76 -2.93
C MET A 175 12.97 2.19 -2.45
N GLU A 176 13.54 3.04 -3.29
CA GLU A 176 13.90 4.42 -2.95
C GLU A 176 12.67 5.26 -2.61
N ARG A 177 11.58 5.05 -3.33
CA ARG A 177 10.31 5.75 -3.13
C ARG A 177 9.38 5.05 -2.13
N GLN A 178 9.79 3.90 -1.57
CA GLN A 178 9.03 3.08 -0.63
C GLN A 178 7.63 2.72 -1.15
N LEU A 179 7.52 2.47 -2.47
CA LEU A 179 6.24 2.24 -3.11
C LEU A 179 5.61 0.93 -2.63
N CYS A 180 4.36 1.01 -2.15
CA CYS A 180 3.51 -0.14 -1.97
C CYS A 180 3.21 -0.80 -3.32
N ASP A 181 2.61 -1.99 -3.31
CA ASP A 181 2.39 -2.75 -4.53
C ASP A 181 1.50 -2.00 -5.54
N TRP A 182 0.46 -1.31 -5.03
CA TRP A 182 -0.43 -0.51 -5.88
C TRP A 182 0.29 0.68 -6.51
N ALA A 183 1.06 1.42 -5.73
CA ALA A 183 1.85 2.55 -6.24
C ALA A 183 2.89 2.10 -7.27
N TYR A 184 3.51 0.93 -7.04
CA TYR A 184 4.46 0.32 -7.99
C TYR A 184 3.78 -0.06 -9.30
N LEU A 185 2.61 -0.70 -9.24
CA LEU A 185 1.83 -1.05 -10.42
C LEU A 185 1.45 0.20 -11.25
N MET A 186 1.03 1.30 -10.58
CA MET A 186 0.72 2.58 -11.25
C MET A 186 1.97 3.21 -11.85
N MET A 187 3.09 3.19 -11.14
CA MET A 187 4.39 3.65 -11.65
C MET A 187 4.79 2.91 -12.92
N LEU A 188 4.66 1.57 -12.94
CA LEU A 188 4.98 0.75 -14.11
C LEU A 188 4.07 1.07 -15.29
N GLY A 189 2.79 1.35 -15.04
CA GLY A 189 1.86 1.82 -16.09
C GLY A 189 2.34 3.13 -16.71
N ALA A 190 2.65 4.12 -15.88
CA ALA A 190 3.16 5.42 -16.34
C ALA A 190 4.50 5.29 -17.11
N MET A 191 5.41 4.44 -16.62
CA MET A 191 6.68 4.14 -17.31
C MET A 191 6.44 3.51 -18.67
N SER A 192 5.61 2.48 -18.74
CA SER A 192 5.34 1.74 -19.97
C SER A 192 4.63 2.61 -21.01
N GLU A 193 3.70 3.45 -20.60
CA GLU A 193 3.04 4.42 -21.50
C GLU A 193 4.01 5.49 -22.03
N ALA A 194 4.92 5.97 -21.20
CA ALA A 194 5.94 6.94 -21.63
C ALA A 194 6.93 6.33 -22.64
N VAL A 195 7.23 5.05 -22.53
CA VAL A 195 8.19 4.34 -23.38
C VAL A 195 7.55 3.84 -24.68
N CYS A 196 6.34 3.32 -24.62
CA CYS A 196 5.69 2.62 -25.74
C CYS A 196 4.50 3.38 -26.34
N GLY A 197 4.03 4.43 -25.68
CA GLY A 197 2.82 5.18 -26.05
C GLY A 197 1.59 4.75 -25.24
N LYS A 198 0.74 5.72 -24.99
CA LYS A 198 -0.46 5.54 -24.16
C LYS A 198 -1.49 4.62 -24.85
N GLY A 199 -1.98 3.63 -24.10
CA GLY A 199 -3.05 2.72 -24.54
C GLY A 199 -2.62 1.72 -25.61
N THR A 200 -1.32 1.52 -25.86
CA THR A 200 -0.81 0.54 -26.82
C THR A 200 -0.67 -0.85 -26.21
N ASN A 201 -0.72 -1.89 -27.05
CA ASN A 201 -0.46 -3.25 -26.61
C ASN A 201 0.99 -3.42 -26.12
N GLU A 202 1.92 -2.68 -26.71
CA GLU A 202 3.32 -2.62 -26.28
C GLU A 202 3.45 -2.10 -24.85
N ALA A 203 2.72 -1.04 -24.48
CA ALA A 203 2.73 -0.54 -23.11
C ALA A 203 2.14 -1.56 -22.14
N THR A 204 1.04 -2.20 -22.50
CA THR A 204 0.39 -3.23 -21.66
C THR A 204 1.32 -4.42 -21.41
N ILE A 205 1.95 -4.96 -22.43
CA ILE A 205 2.83 -6.13 -22.28
C ILE A 205 4.13 -5.76 -21.55
N LEU A 206 4.67 -4.55 -21.76
CA LEU A 206 5.84 -4.07 -21.02
C LEU A 206 5.55 -3.92 -19.54
N GLN A 207 4.41 -3.32 -19.17
CA GLN A 207 3.96 -3.24 -17.76
C GLN A 207 3.79 -4.63 -17.17
N ALA A 208 3.10 -5.52 -17.86
CA ALA A 208 2.86 -6.89 -17.43
C ALA A 208 4.17 -7.64 -17.23
N TYR A 209 5.09 -7.54 -18.18
CA TYR A 209 6.40 -8.19 -18.12
C TYR A 209 7.20 -7.72 -16.90
N VAL A 210 7.39 -6.41 -16.72
CA VAL A 210 8.18 -5.89 -15.59
C VAL A 210 7.53 -6.23 -14.25
N PHE A 211 6.19 -6.17 -14.17
CA PHE A 211 5.47 -6.52 -12.95
C PHE A 211 5.58 -8.02 -12.63
N CYS A 212 5.44 -8.89 -13.62
CA CYS A 212 5.68 -10.33 -13.50
C CYS A 212 7.11 -10.65 -13.07
N GLN A 213 8.12 -10.06 -13.74
CA GLN A 213 9.53 -10.27 -13.38
C GLN A 213 9.89 -9.73 -11.99
N SER A 214 9.08 -8.82 -11.45
CA SER A 214 9.18 -8.35 -10.05
C SER A 214 8.55 -9.32 -9.04
N GLY A 215 7.96 -10.43 -9.50
CA GLY A 215 7.40 -11.50 -8.67
C GLY A 215 5.89 -11.43 -8.46
N TYR A 216 5.18 -10.58 -9.21
CA TYR A 216 3.74 -10.41 -9.06
C TYR A 216 2.93 -11.33 -9.96
N LYS A 217 1.80 -11.77 -9.42
CA LYS A 217 0.85 -12.65 -10.10
C LYS A 217 -0.04 -11.85 -11.05
N ILE A 218 0.08 -12.16 -12.33
CA ILE A 218 -0.66 -11.51 -13.42
C ILE A 218 -1.30 -12.53 -14.36
N ARG A 219 -2.25 -12.06 -15.18
CA ARG A 219 -2.65 -12.70 -16.43
C ARG A 219 -2.74 -11.65 -17.53
N LEU A 220 -2.52 -12.08 -18.75
CA LEU A 220 -2.79 -11.28 -19.94
C LEU A 220 -4.07 -11.77 -20.60
N GLY A 221 -4.89 -10.83 -21.03
CA GLY A 221 -6.09 -11.11 -21.83
C GLY A 221 -6.17 -10.13 -23.01
N PHE A 222 -6.94 -10.47 -24.01
CA PHE A 222 -7.27 -9.53 -25.08
C PHE A 222 -8.78 -9.48 -25.36
N THR A 223 -9.23 -8.32 -25.80
CA THR A 223 -10.61 -8.04 -26.21
C THR A 223 -10.90 -8.65 -27.59
N ASN A 224 -12.15 -8.60 -28.05
CA ASN A 224 -12.52 -8.99 -29.41
C ASN A 224 -11.73 -8.22 -30.49
N ASN A 225 -11.32 -6.98 -30.21
CA ASN A 225 -10.48 -6.17 -31.09
C ASN A 225 -8.99 -6.48 -30.98
N LYS A 226 -8.64 -7.52 -30.21
CA LYS A 226 -7.26 -7.91 -29.94
C LYS A 226 -6.44 -6.82 -29.22
N ASP A 227 -7.08 -6.01 -28.38
CA ASP A 227 -6.40 -5.07 -27.52
C ASP A 227 -6.04 -5.77 -26.19
N LEU A 228 -4.75 -5.78 -25.86
CA LEU A 228 -4.25 -6.40 -24.63
C LEU A 228 -4.74 -5.69 -23.38
N ARG A 229 -4.96 -6.49 -22.35
CA ARG A 229 -5.34 -6.06 -21.00
C ARG A 229 -4.53 -6.82 -19.98
N LEU A 230 -4.08 -6.09 -18.95
CA LEU A 230 -3.42 -6.66 -17.79
C LEU A 230 -4.46 -6.95 -16.70
N LEU A 231 -4.43 -8.19 -16.23
CA LEU A 231 -5.20 -8.63 -15.06
C LEU A 231 -4.23 -8.90 -13.91
N VAL A 232 -4.59 -8.45 -12.73
CA VAL A 232 -3.76 -8.63 -11.53
C VAL A 232 -4.53 -9.41 -10.46
N LYS A 233 -3.82 -10.29 -9.77
CA LYS A 233 -4.36 -10.95 -8.59
C LYS A 233 -4.06 -10.13 -7.35
N SER A 234 -5.05 -9.97 -6.50
CA SER A 234 -4.91 -9.31 -5.20
C SER A 234 -5.16 -10.28 -4.05
N GLU A 235 -4.49 -10.05 -2.91
CA GLU A 235 -4.84 -10.68 -1.64
C GLU A 235 -6.17 -10.16 -1.07
N HIS A 236 -6.60 -8.98 -1.56
CA HIS A 236 -7.79 -8.27 -1.13
C HIS A 236 -8.93 -8.45 -2.12
N VAL A 237 -10.15 -8.43 -1.62
CA VAL A 237 -11.32 -8.24 -2.48
C VAL A 237 -11.41 -6.76 -2.82
N ILE A 238 -11.31 -6.43 -4.11
CA ILE A 238 -11.36 -5.05 -4.62
C ILE A 238 -12.78 -4.77 -5.11
N TYR A 239 -13.32 -3.62 -4.71
CA TYR A 239 -14.62 -3.13 -5.16
C TYR A 239 -14.48 -2.30 -6.43
N ASP A 240 -15.56 -2.13 -7.16
CA ASP A 240 -15.72 -1.32 -8.39
C ASP A 240 -14.83 -1.74 -9.57
N LEU A 241 -14.00 -2.78 -9.40
CA LEU A 241 -13.25 -3.34 -10.52
C LEU A 241 -13.87 -4.63 -11.03
N PRO A 242 -14.03 -4.77 -12.37
CA PRO A 242 -14.48 -6.02 -12.95
C PRO A 242 -13.43 -7.11 -12.75
N GLY A 243 -13.90 -8.33 -12.59
CA GLY A 243 -13.04 -9.48 -12.33
C GLY A 243 -13.19 -10.60 -13.34
N PHE A 244 -12.22 -11.49 -13.32
CA PHE A 244 -12.20 -12.73 -14.10
C PHE A 244 -11.80 -13.88 -13.21
N ARG A 245 -12.56 -14.98 -13.24
CA ARG A 245 -12.26 -16.17 -12.45
C ARG A 245 -11.35 -17.08 -13.25
N MET A 246 -10.18 -17.34 -12.66
CA MET A 246 -9.20 -18.32 -13.13
C MET A 246 -9.21 -19.54 -12.22
N ASN A 247 -8.40 -20.55 -12.55
CA ASN A 247 -8.30 -21.79 -11.76
C ASN A 247 -7.88 -21.54 -10.30
N ASP A 248 -7.06 -20.52 -10.06
CA ASP A 248 -6.52 -20.18 -8.73
C ASP A 248 -7.21 -18.97 -8.06
N GLY A 249 -8.33 -18.47 -8.63
CA GLY A 249 -9.18 -17.46 -8.03
C GLY A 249 -9.51 -16.26 -8.92
N LEU A 250 -9.80 -15.12 -8.29
CA LEU A 250 -10.26 -13.91 -8.98
C LEU A 250 -9.07 -13.00 -9.33
N TYR A 251 -9.07 -12.52 -10.57
CA TYR A 251 -8.15 -11.51 -11.08
C TYR A 251 -8.94 -10.26 -11.46
N TYR A 252 -8.38 -9.10 -11.18
CA TYR A 252 -9.01 -7.80 -11.40
C TYR A 252 -8.48 -7.13 -12.66
N LEU A 253 -9.38 -6.53 -13.41
CA LEU A 253 -9.08 -5.75 -14.60
C LEU A 253 -9.03 -4.27 -14.24
N LEU A 254 -7.88 -3.64 -14.48
CA LEU A 254 -7.67 -2.22 -14.13
C LEU A 254 -8.26 -1.25 -15.15
N GLN A 255 -8.40 -1.69 -16.39
CA GLN A 255 -8.86 -0.88 -17.50
C GLN A 255 -10.26 -1.34 -17.93
N PRO A 256 -11.24 -0.45 -18.09
CA PRO A 256 -12.57 -0.83 -18.48
C PRO A 256 -12.57 -1.48 -19.87
N ILE A 257 -13.50 -2.41 -20.09
CA ILE A 257 -13.79 -3.03 -21.38
C ILE A 257 -15.29 -2.99 -21.64
N ASN A 258 -15.65 -2.84 -22.91
CA ASN A 258 -17.05 -2.91 -23.36
C ASN A 258 -17.50 -4.35 -23.68
N ASP A 259 -16.53 -5.25 -23.86
CA ASP A 259 -16.78 -6.65 -24.16
C ASP A 259 -17.33 -7.40 -22.92
N GLY A 260 -18.13 -8.46 -23.15
CA GLY A 260 -18.64 -9.32 -22.10
C GLY A 260 -17.60 -10.25 -21.46
N GLY A 261 -16.37 -10.22 -21.94
CA GLY A 261 -15.26 -11.04 -21.48
C GLY A 261 -13.96 -10.80 -22.25
N LEU A 262 -12.97 -11.60 -21.96
CA LEU A 262 -11.64 -11.58 -22.58
C LEU A 262 -11.21 -13.00 -22.97
N HIS A 263 -10.40 -13.11 -24.02
CA HIS A 263 -9.58 -14.30 -24.22
C HIS A 263 -8.32 -14.17 -23.34
N ILE A 264 -8.11 -15.10 -22.42
CA ILE A 264 -7.08 -14.99 -21.36
C ILE A 264 -6.10 -16.14 -21.47
N CYS A 265 -4.82 -15.85 -21.30
CA CYS A 265 -3.75 -16.79 -21.06
C CYS A 265 -3.69 -17.10 -19.55
N ASP A 266 -4.35 -18.19 -19.12
CA ASP A 266 -4.36 -18.60 -17.71
C ASP A 266 -3.16 -19.49 -17.37
N ILE A 267 -1.97 -18.92 -17.48
CA ILE A 267 -0.71 -19.60 -17.17
C ILE A 267 0.00 -18.89 -16.03
N SER A 268 0.45 -19.68 -15.06
CA SER A 268 1.19 -19.18 -13.91
C SER A 268 2.67 -19.02 -14.21
N PHE A 269 3.23 -17.88 -13.79
CA PHE A 269 4.68 -17.73 -13.71
C PHE A 269 5.18 -18.34 -12.38
N PRO A 270 6.35 -18.98 -12.33
CA PRO A 270 6.85 -19.59 -11.10
C PRO A 270 6.96 -18.59 -9.93
N GLU A 271 6.60 -19.04 -8.74
CA GLU A 271 6.70 -18.28 -7.48
C GLU A 271 5.98 -16.92 -7.46
N GLU A 272 5.14 -16.64 -8.46
CA GLU A 272 4.34 -15.42 -8.50
C GLU A 272 3.42 -15.27 -7.28
N LYS A 273 3.27 -14.04 -6.76
CA LYS A 273 2.44 -13.73 -5.60
C LYS A 273 1.42 -12.64 -5.91
N PRO A 274 0.24 -12.69 -5.32
CA PRO A 274 -0.75 -11.63 -5.46
C PRO A 274 -0.18 -10.30 -4.93
N LEU A 275 -0.67 -9.18 -5.45
CA LEU A 275 -0.39 -7.87 -4.90
C LEU A 275 -1.15 -7.65 -3.60
N SER A 276 -0.55 -6.89 -2.69
CA SER A 276 -1.18 -6.41 -1.46
C SER A 276 -1.55 -4.94 -1.60
N LEU A 277 -2.72 -4.56 -1.06
CA LEU A 277 -3.11 -3.16 -0.96
C LEU A 277 -2.68 -2.52 0.38
N TRP A 278 -1.86 -3.20 1.14
CA TRP A 278 -1.35 -2.69 2.41
C TRP A 278 -0.29 -1.60 2.20
N ILE A 279 -0.46 -0.45 2.87
CA ILE A 279 0.52 0.64 2.87
C ILE A 279 1.23 0.65 4.22
N ALA A 280 2.31 -0.12 4.33
CA ALA A 280 3.07 -0.26 5.57
C ALA A 280 4.07 0.88 5.82
N GLN A 281 4.40 1.65 4.79
CA GLN A 281 5.40 2.71 4.84
C GLN A 281 4.91 3.95 4.10
N GLU A 282 5.48 5.11 4.44
CA GLU A 282 5.25 6.33 3.70
C GLU A 282 5.61 6.18 2.23
N GLN A 283 4.74 6.68 1.34
CA GLN A 283 4.99 6.72 -0.10
C GLN A 283 5.74 8.02 -0.45
N LYS A 284 6.98 7.91 -0.93
CA LYS A 284 7.86 9.06 -1.16
C LYS A 284 7.69 9.66 -2.56
N PHE A 285 6.58 10.32 -2.80
CA PHE A 285 6.37 11.10 -4.02
C PHE A 285 7.05 12.48 -3.93
N ALA A 286 7.30 13.11 -5.09
CA ALA A 286 7.75 14.48 -5.14
C ALA A 286 6.76 15.38 -4.40
N ASN A 287 7.28 16.36 -3.68
CA ASN A 287 6.42 17.18 -2.84
C ASN A 287 5.78 18.32 -3.64
N GLN A 288 4.46 18.36 -3.62
CA GLN A 288 3.63 19.50 -4.00
C GLN A 288 2.85 19.92 -2.77
N THR A 289 3.33 20.94 -2.09
CA THR A 289 2.72 21.40 -0.82
C THR A 289 1.37 22.06 -1.09
N SER A 290 0.33 21.59 -0.40
CA SER A 290 -1.02 22.15 -0.44
C SER A 290 -1.08 23.57 0.18
N LYS A 291 -2.22 24.23 0.02
CA LYS A 291 -2.53 25.43 0.81
C LYS A 291 -2.54 25.08 2.29
N GLU A 292 -2.09 26.04 3.13
CA GLU A 292 -2.16 25.91 4.58
C GLU A 292 -3.61 25.93 5.05
N ARG A 293 -3.96 24.97 5.90
CA ARG A 293 -5.25 24.88 6.54
C ARG A 293 -5.06 25.12 8.04
N GLN A 294 -5.89 25.97 8.64
CA GLN A 294 -5.94 26.17 10.08
C GLN A 294 -7.00 25.27 10.68
N LEU A 295 -6.59 24.44 11.63
CA LEU A 295 -7.41 23.46 12.32
C LEU A 295 -7.43 23.83 13.82
N ILE A 296 -8.53 24.40 14.28
CA ILE A 296 -8.65 24.98 15.62
C ILE A 296 -9.86 24.34 16.31
N SER A 297 -9.64 23.77 17.50
CA SER A 297 -10.74 23.28 18.33
C SER A 297 -11.65 24.44 18.77
N GLU A 298 -12.93 24.15 18.98
CA GLU A 298 -13.93 25.17 19.41
C GLU A 298 -13.48 25.93 20.66
N ASN A 299 -12.92 25.23 21.64
CA ASN A 299 -12.39 25.83 22.88
C ASN A 299 -11.00 26.46 22.71
N LYS A 300 -10.41 26.41 21.51
CA LYS A 300 -9.08 26.94 21.16
C LYS A 300 -7.90 26.35 21.95
N GLN A 301 -8.08 25.24 22.64
CA GLN A 301 -6.99 24.55 23.34
C GLN A 301 -5.98 23.97 22.35
N VAL A 302 -6.46 23.45 21.23
CA VAL A 302 -5.61 22.94 20.17
C VAL A 302 -5.84 23.78 18.91
N ALA A 303 -4.80 24.44 18.46
CA ALA A 303 -4.79 25.25 17.24
C ALA A 303 -3.52 24.93 16.46
N VAL A 304 -3.67 24.37 15.27
CA VAL A 304 -2.55 23.92 14.44
C VAL A 304 -2.75 24.33 12.99
N LYS A 305 -1.66 24.39 12.25
CA LYS A 305 -1.62 24.56 10.81
C LYS A 305 -1.19 23.26 10.15
N SER A 306 -1.88 22.88 9.09
CA SER A 306 -1.60 21.67 8.34
C SER A 306 -1.41 21.99 6.86
N GLN A 307 -0.43 21.32 6.27
CA GLN A 307 -0.19 21.26 4.83
C GLN A 307 0.19 19.82 4.50
N VAL A 308 -0.30 19.32 3.38
CA VAL A 308 -0.06 17.95 2.92
C VAL A 308 0.60 17.94 1.55
N ASN A 309 1.05 16.79 1.10
CA ASN A 309 1.57 16.60 -0.24
C ASN A 309 0.44 16.26 -1.21
N GLU A 310 0.07 17.18 -2.12
CA GLU A 310 -1.00 16.96 -3.10
C GLU A 310 -0.72 15.77 -4.04
N ASN A 311 0.54 15.45 -4.33
CA ASN A 311 0.89 14.28 -5.13
C ASN A 311 0.61 12.97 -4.39
N LEU A 312 0.73 12.96 -3.06
CA LEU A 312 0.32 11.81 -2.25
C LEU A 312 -1.20 11.66 -2.24
N LEU A 313 -1.93 12.78 -2.16
CA LEU A 313 -3.40 12.74 -2.25
C LEU A 313 -3.87 12.25 -3.62
N GLN A 314 -3.21 12.64 -4.72
CA GLN A 314 -3.50 12.10 -6.05
C GLN A 314 -3.30 10.58 -6.10
N PHE A 315 -2.31 10.06 -5.40
CA PHE A 315 -2.14 8.62 -5.27
C PHE A 315 -3.29 7.98 -4.47
N TYR A 316 -3.65 8.55 -3.32
CA TYR A 316 -4.78 8.07 -2.51
C TYR A 316 -6.10 8.08 -3.28
N ASP A 317 -6.29 9.05 -4.16
CA ASP A 317 -7.47 9.12 -5.05
C ASP A 317 -7.57 7.94 -6.02
N THR A 318 -6.46 7.32 -6.38
CA THR A 318 -6.43 6.10 -7.20
C THR A 318 -6.56 4.80 -6.40
N TYR A 319 -6.49 4.90 -5.05
CA TYR A 319 -6.43 3.72 -4.21
C TYR A 319 -7.80 3.02 -4.14
N PRO A 320 -7.88 1.74 -4.47
CA PRO A 320 -9.16 1.07 -4.57
C PRO A 320 -9.74 0.74 -3.18
N THR A 321 -11.03 0.94 -3.02
CA THR A 321 -11.74 0.40 -1.86
C THR A 321 -11.65 -1.11 -1.87
N SER A 322 -11.24 -1.70 -0.76
CA SER A 322 -10.99 -3.14 -0.66
C SER A 322 -11.22 -3.67 0.75
N MET A 323 -11.30 -4.99 0.88
CA MET A 323 -11.32 -5.67 2.18
C MET A 323 -10.33 -6.82 2.22
N VAL A 324 -9.84 -7.13 3.40
CA VAL A 324 -9.00 -8.30 3.66
C VAL A 324 -9.89 -9.49 4.05
N GLY A 325 -9.70 -10.62 3.39
CA GLY A 325 -10.53 -11.80 3.62
C GLY A 325 -11.99 -11.55 3.26
N GLU A 326 -12.91 -12.01 4.13
CA GLU A 326 -14.35 -11.87 3.93
C GLU A 326 -15.00 -10.80 4.83
N ASN A 327 -14.20 -10.12 5.65
CA ASN A 327 -14.71 -9.15 6.61
C ASN A 327 -14.55 -7.72 6.10
N ILE A 328 -15.69 -7.09 5.79
CA ILE A 328 -15.74 -5.75 5.20
C ILE A 328 -15.18 -4.67 6.13
N VAL A 329 -15.37 -4.82 7.44
CA VAL A 329 -14.92 -3.81 8.41
C VAL A 329 -13.39 -3.78 8.58
N SER A 330 -12.68 -4.81 8.06
CA SER A 330 -11.21 -4.82 8.03
C SER A 330 -10.61 -3.68 7.20
N ARG A 331 -11.38 -3.08 6.29
CA ARG A 331 -10.95 -1.98 5.43
C ARG A 331 -10.41 -0.80 6.23
N TRP A 332 -11.08 -0.41 7.31
CA TRP A 332 -10.68 0.76 8.12
C TRP A 332 -9.35 0.57 8.85
N ALA A 333 -9.01 -0.69 9.21
CA ALA A 333 -7.70 -0.96 9.79
C ALA A 333 -6.56 -0.68 8.80
N MET A 334 -6.77 -0.86 7.50
CA MET A 334 -5.76 -0.55 6.48
C MET A 334 -5.48 0.95 6.44
N TYR A 335 -6.52 1.78 6.41
CA TYR A 335 -6.40 3.24 6.44
C TYR A 335 -5.78 3.73 7.75
N ALA A 336 -6.28 3.24 8.90
CA ALA A 336 -5.79 3.64 10.22
C ALA A 336 -4.34 3.24 10.50
N ASN A 337 -3.85 2.15 9.89
CA ASN A 337 -2.45 1.70 10.03
C ASN A 337 -1.48 2.37 9.06
N THR A 338 -1.97 3.04 8.03
CA THR A 338 -1.11 3.80 7.12
C THR A 338 -0.48 4.99 7.88
N PRO A 339 0.85 5.12 7.88
CA PRO A 339 1.52 6.21 8.60
C PRO A 339 1.29 7.55 7.91
N LEU A 340 1.23 8.63 8.68
CA LEU A 340 1.37 9.99 8.13
C LEU A 340 2.76 10.16 7.51
N SER A 341 2.86 10.97 6.45
CA SER A 341 4.15 11.30 5.85
C SER A 341 5.09 12.02 6.84
N GLU A 342 6.39 11.84 6.66
CA GLU A 342 7.41 12.48 7.49
C GLU A 342 7.20 14.00 7.54
N LYS A 343 6.91 14.61 6.39
CA LYS A 343 6.67 16.04 6.28
C LYS A 343 5.47 16.51 7.11
N VAL A 344 4.36 15.79 7.07
CA VAL A 344 3.19 16.12 7.90
C VAL A 344 3.52 15.94 9.38
N ARG A 345 4.21 14.87 9.76
CA ARG A 345 4.64 14.63 11.13
C ARG A 345 5.58 15.73 11.64
N GLU A 346 6.56 16.15 10.84
CA GLU A 346 7.50 17.22 11.20
C GLU A 346 6.81 18.56 11.40
N GLN A 347 5.76 18.84 10.66
CA GLN A 347 5.01 20.09 10.78
C GLN A 347 3.94 20.04 11.88
N LEU A 348 3.13 18.99 11.91
CA LEU A 348 1.94 18.89 12.76
C LEU A 348 2.28 18.48 14.19
N TYR A 349 3.15 17.47 14.37
CA TYR A 349 3.41 16.91 15.70
C TYR A 349 4.06 17.88 16.69
N PRO A 350 5.01 18.75 16.31
CA PRO A 350 5.52 19.75 17.23
C PRO A 350 4.43 20.71 17.74
N GLN A 351 3.48 21.09 16.88
CA GLN A 351 2.38 21.98 17.25
C GLN A 351 1.40 21.30 18.19
N LEU A 352 1.00 20.05 17.88
CA LEU A 352 0.14 19.25 18.77
C LEU A 352 0.83 18.98 20.10
N LYS A 353 2.08 18.56 20.12
CA LYS A 353 2.85 18.36 21.36
C LYS A 353 2.98 19.65 22.19
N ALA A 354 3.12 20.80 21.55
CA ALA A 354 3.15 22.07 22.26
C ALA A 354 1.81 22.39 22.93
N ALA A 355 0.70 22.17 22.22
CA ALA A 355 -0.64 22.35 22.79
C ALA A 355 -0.90 21.36 23.97
N LEU A 356 -0.47 20.11 23.84
CA LEU A 356 -0.69 19.08 24.87
C LEU A 356 0.20 19.22 26.11
N LYS A 357 1.21 20.11 26.12
CA LYS A 357 2.08 20.32 27.29
C LYS A 357 1.33 20.84 28.52
N GLU A 358 0.22 21.55 28.31
CA GLU A 358 -0.59 22.10 29.38
C GLU A 358 -1.55 21.07 29.99
N ALA A 359 -1.72 19.91 29.36
CA ALA A 359 -2.52 18.81 29.88
C ALA A 359 -1.82 18.17 31.10
N LYS A 360 -2.60 17.87 32.12
CA LYS A 360 -2.10 17.36 33.41
C LYS A 360 -1.83 15.87 33.41
N SER A 361 -2.39 15.15 32.44
CA SER A 361 -2.24 13.70 32.31
C SER A 361 -2.29 13.26 30.84
N VAL A 362 -1.98 12.00 30.58
CA VAL A 362 -2.09 11.39 29.24
C VAL A 362 -3.56 11.27 28.84
N GLU A 363 -4.45 11.00 29.80
CA GLU A 363 -5.90 10.95 29.60
C GLU A 363 -6.43 12.31 29.17
N GLU A 364 -6.02 13.40 29.83
CA GLU A 364 -6.41 14.77 29.45
C GLU A 364 -5.83 15.13 28.06
N SER A 365 -4.63 14.67 27.73
CA SER A 365 -4.04 14.84 26.39
C SER A 365 -4.88 14.14 25.33
N ALA A 366 -5.32 12.92 25.60
CA ALA A 366 -6.19 12.16 24.70
C ALA A 366 -7.57 12.84 24.53
N ASP A 367 -8.13 13.38 25.60
CA ASP A 367 -9.39 14.12 25.60
C ASP A 367 -9.28 15.43 24.77
N TRP A 368 -8.17 16.16 24.88
CA TRP A 368 -7.93 17.36 24.07
C TRP A 368 -7.77 17.03 22.58
N LEU A 369 -7.08 15.94 22.25
CA LEU A 369 -6.99 15.46 20.86
C LEU A 369 -8.38 15.03 20.36
N LEU A 370 -9.18 14.35 21.21
CA LEU A 370 -10.53 13.96 20.87
C LEU A 370 -11.38 15.18 20.55
N HIS A 371 -11.42 16.16 21.44
CA HIS A 371 -12.18 17.38 21.26
C HIS A 371 -11.72 18.19 20.04
N TRP A 372 -10.41 18.19 19.74
CA TRP A 372 -9.90 18.80 18.54
C TRP A 372 -10.42 18.12 17.27
N VAL A 373 -10.40 16.79 17.20
CA VAL A 373 -10.93 16.05 16.04
C VAL A 373 -12.45 16.24 15.94
N GLN A 374 -13.17 16.27 17.05
CA GLN A 374 -14.61 16.52 17.07
C GLN A 374 -15.00 17.90 16.50
N THR A 375 -14.18 18.94 16.73
CA THR A 375 -14.63 20.34 16.55
C THR A 375 -13.84 21.12 15.51
N ALA A 376 -12.63 20.71 15.13
CA ALA A 376 -11.81 21.39 14.12
C ALA A 376 -12.17 21.03 12.67
N PHE A 377 -13.01 20.01 12.47
CA PHE A 377 -13.42 19.50 11.16
C PHE A 377 -14.93 19.58 10.98
N VAL A 378 -15.34 19.87 9.75
CA VAL A 378 -16.76 19.90 9.39
C VAL A 378 -17.23 18.49 9.06
N TYR A 379 -18.35 18.05 9.67
CA TYR A 379 -18.94 16.77 9.34
C TYR A 379 -19.82 16.90 8.10
N GLU A 380 -19.65 16.01 7.14
CA GLU A 380 -20.55 15.84 6.02
C GLU A 380 -20.47 14.39 5.53
N TYR A 381 -21.56 13.89 4.97
CA TYR A 381 -21.67 12.55 4.47
C TYR A 381 -20.98 12.38 3.12
N ASP A 382 -20.37 11.24 2.91
CA ASP A 382 -19.64 10.90 1.70
C ASP A 382 -20.51 10.96 0.44
N ASP A 383 -21.74 10.47 0.51
CA ASP A 383 -22.67 10.47 -0.63
C ASP A 383 -23.03 11.88 -1.12
N LYS A 384 -22.98 12.88 -0.25
CA LYS A 384 -23.19 14.29 -0.63
C LYS A 384 -21.95 14.94 -1.25
N VAL A 385 -20.75 14.53 -0.82
CA VAL A 385 -19.50 15.16 -1.27
C VAL A 385 -18.87 14.39 -2.43
N TRP A 386 -18.91 13.04 -2.36
CA TRP A 386 -18.20 12.14 -3.27
C TRP A 386 -19.13 11.30 -4.16
N GLU A 387 -20.44 11.32 -3.91
CA GLU A 387 -21.44 10.46 -4.57
C GLU A 387 -21.28 8.95 -4.28
N HIS A 388 -20.35 8.57 -3.41
CA HIS A 388 -20.07 7.20 -2.99
C HIS A 388 -19.32 7.17 -1.65
N ASP A 389 -19.37 6.04 -0.96
CA ASP A 389 -18.57 5.77 0.26
C ASP A 389 -17.05 5.86 -0.03
N ARG A 390 -16.33 6.65 0.77
CA ARG A 390 -14.91 6.93 0.59
C ARG A 390 -14.20 7.19 1.92
N ALA A 391 -13.70 6.15 2.54
CA ALA A 391 -12.85 6.32 3.72
C ALA A 391 -11.53 7.05 3.37
N PHE A 392 -11.09 7.95 4.23
CA PHE A 392 -9.87 8.72 4.08
C PHE A 392 -8.68 8.09 4.78
N PHE A 393 -7.51 8.19 4.17
CA PHE A 393 -6.26 8.15 4.91
C PHE A 393 -6.16 9.39 5.83
N ALA A 394 -5.45 9.26 6.93
CA ALA A 394 -5.37 10.35 7.91
C ALA A 394 -4.92 11.71 7.33
N GLU A 395 -4.09 11.71 6.27
CA GLU A 395 -3.69 12.95 5.57
C GLU A 395 -4.81 13.57 4.74
N GLU A 396 -5.72 12.76 4.19
CA GLU A 396 -6.87 13.28 3.46
C GLU A 396 -7.81 14.03 4.40
N THR A 397 -8.04 13.53 5.61
CA THR A 397 -8.82 14.25 6.64
C THR A 397 -8.20 15.61 6.99
N LEU A 398 -6.87 15.69 7.04
CA LEU A 398 -6.17 16.97 7.26
C LEU A 398 -6.31 17.94 6.08
N TYR A 399 -6.61 17.47 4.89
CA TYR A 399 -6.69 18.26 3.66
C TYR A 399 -8.12 18.65 3.27
N TYR A 400 -9.03 17.67 3.18
CA TYR A 400 -10.40 17.93 2.71
C TYR A 400 -11.21 18.72 3.73
N PRO A 401 -12.11 19.60 3.27
CA PRO A 401 -12.92 20.43 4.16
C PRO A 401 -13.94 19.64 4.98
N TYR A 402 -14.35 18.48 4.49
CA TYR A 402 -15.39 17.62 5.07
C TYR A 402 -14.82 16.26 5.39
N CYS A 403 -15.37 15.64 6.41
CA CYS A 403 -15.05 14.27 6.84
C CYS A 403 -16.23 13.69 7.61
N ASP A 404 -16.31 12.39 7.71
CA ASP A 404 -17.35 11.70 8.50
C ASP A 404 -16.78 10.91 9.70
N CYS A 405 -17.49 9.87 10.16
CA CYS A 405 -17.12 9.19 11.41
C CYS A 405 -15.87 8.31 11.24
N GLU A 406 -15.72 7.59 10.12
CA GLU A 406 -14.54 6.76 9.89
C GLU A 406 -13.26 7.58 9.71
N ASP A 407 -13.35 8.69 8.98
CA ASP A 407 -12.22 9.58 8.74
C ASP A 407 -11.68 10.16 10.05
N ARG A 408 -12.59 10.59 10.91
CA ARG A 408 -12.26 11.11 12.25
C ARG A 408 -11.65 10.05 13.14
N SER A 409 -12.22 8.84 13.12
CA SER A 409 -11.74 7.70 13.89
C SER A 409 -10.37 7.23 13.42
N ILE A 410 -10.13 7.20 12.13
CA ILE A 410 -8.83 6.90 11.51
C ILE A 410 -7.80 7.94 11.96
N LEU A 411 -8.09 9.25 11.80
CA LEU A 411 -7.16 10.32 12.19
C LEU A 411 -6.87 10.29 13.70
N TYR A 412 -7.90 10.21 14.54
CA TYR A 412 -7.73 10.19 15.99
C TYR A 412 -6.91 8.97 16.45
N SER A 413 -7.22 7.79 15.93
CA SER A 413 -6.47 6.57 16.23
C SER A 413 -4.98 6.69 15.88
N ARG A 414 -4.66 7.36 14.76
CA ARG A 414 -3.27 7.59 14.33
C ARG A 414 -2.55 8.54 15.28
N LEU A 415 -3.18 9.65 15.63
CA LEU A 415 -2.58 10.65 16.50
C LEU A 415 -2.34 10.15 17.93
N VAL A 416 -3.30 9.42 18.51
CA VAL A 416 -3.16 8.84 19.86
C VAL A 416 -2.00 7.83 19.90
N ARG A 417 -1.90 6.96 18.90
CA ARG A 417 -0.80 5.99 18.82
C ARG A 417 0.56 6.69 18.65
N ASP A 418 0.66 7.68 17.78
CA ASP A 418 1.93 8.33 17.45
C ASP A 418 2.41 9.33 18.51
N LEU A 419 1.48 10.08 19.13
CA LEU A 419 1.83 11.15 20.06
C LEU A 419 1.87 10.70 21.51
N LEU A 420 0.95 9.77 21.90
CA LEU A 420 0.79 9.33 23.27
C LEU A 420 1.31 7.91 23.53
N GLY A 421 1.59 7.13 22.46
CA GLY A 421 2.06 5.76 22.56
C GLY A 421 1.05 4.80 23.18
N LEU A 422 -0.24 5.07 23.06
CA LEU A 422 -1.32 4.26 23.59
C LEU A 422 -1.84 3.25 22.56
N GLU A 423 -2.32 2.11 23.03
CA GLU A 423 -3.03 1.15 22.17
C GLU A 423 -4.44 1.66 21.88
N VAL A 424 -4.83 1.58 20.61
CA VAL A 424 -6.14 1.98 20.11
C VAL A 424 -6.74 0.84 19.30
N ILE A 425 -8.05 0.65 19.46
CA ILE A 425 -8.87 -0.22 18.61
C ILE A 425 -9.97 0.63 17.98
N LEU A 426 -10.44 0.21 16.78
CA LEU A 426 -11.67 0.79 16.23
C LEU A 426 -12.87 -0.03 16.72
N VAL A 427 -13.99 0.65 16.87
CA VAL A 427 -15.24 0.08 17.37
C VAL A 427 -16.32 0.39 16.35
N PHE A 428 -16.73 -0.64 15.61
CA PHE A 428 -17.81 -0.50 14.64
C PHE A 428 -19.15 -0.86 15.27
N TYR A 429 -20.06 0.09 15.20
CA TYR A 429 -21.49 -0.09 15.40
C TYR A 429 -22.19 -0.02 14.04
N PRO A 430 -23.36 -0.65 13.87
CA PRO A 430 -24.11 -0.47 12.64
C PRO A 430 -24.35 1.03 12.33
N GLY A 431 -23.78 1.51 11.22
CA GLY A 431 -23.85 2.90 10.80
C GLY A 431 -22.94 3.88 11.56
N HIS A 432 -21.96 3.40 12.36
CA HIS A 432 -21.04 4.29 13.07
C HIS A 432 -19.70 3.64 13.36
N LEU A 433 -18.62 4.41 13.20
CA LEU A 433 -17.26 4.01 13.59
C LEU A 433 -16.73 4.94 14.67
N ALA A 434 -16.40 4.37 15.82
CA ALA A 434 -15.75 5.03 16.94
C ALA A 434 -14.37 4.41 17.22
N THR A 435 -13.71 4.89 18.27
CA THR A 435 -12.45 4.35 18.79
C THR A 435 -12.55 3.99 20.25
N ALA A 436 -11.64 3.14 20.73
CA ALA A 436 -11.40 2.96 22.14
C ALA A 436 -9.91 2.88 22.44
N VAL A 437 -9.48 3.47 23.55
CA VAL A 437 -8.08 3.68 23.92
C VAL A 437 -7.77 2.96 25.23
N SER A 438 -6.66 2.22 25.27
CA SER A 438 -6.19 1.57 26.50
C SER A 438 -5.29 2.52 27.28
N PHE A 439 -5.79 3.05 28.39
CA PHE A 439 -5.05 3.90 29.32
C PHE A 439 -4.37 3.05 30.39
N LYS A 440 -3.24 3.55 30.93
CA LYS A 440 -2.53 2.91 32.04
C LYS A 440 -3.29 3.08 33.36
N THR A 441 -3.97 4.22 33.51
CA THR A 441 -4.82 4.55 34.64
C THR A 441 -6.27 4.31 34.23
N PRO A 442 -7.09 3.63 35.04
CA PRO A 442 -8.51 3.46 34.73
C PRO A 442 -9.21 4.81 34.54
N VAL A 443 -9.96 4.94 33.46
CA VAL A 443 -10.79 6.10 33.17
C VAL A 443 -12.25 5.70 33.37
N ASN A 444 -13.01 6.54 34.04
CA ASN A 444 -14.46 6.33 34.21
C ASN A 444 -15.16 6.54 32.86
N GLY A 445 -16.14 5.72 32.58
CA GLY A 445 -16.94 5.80 31.34
C GLY A 445 -17.17 4.44 30.72
N ASP A 446 -17.74 4.45 29.53
CA ASP A 446 -17.99 3.25 28.75
C ASP A 446 -16.67 2.64 28.25
N TYR A 447 -16.60 1.32 28.25
CA TYR A 447 -15.35 0.62 27.97
C TYR A 447 -15.56 -0.77 27.37
N ILE A 448 -14.49 -1.29 26.78
CA ILE A 448 -14.41 -2.65 26.27
C ILE A 448 -13.33 -3.40 27.04
N ASN A 449 -13.68 -4.60 27.54
CA ASN A 449 -12.69 -5.53 28.07
C ASN A 449 -12.26 -6.49 26.96
N LEU A 450 -11.02 -6.37 26.52
CA LEU A 450 -10.45 -7.23 25.49
C LEU A 450 -9.16 -7.89 25.99
N ASN A 451 -9.17 -9.23 26.11
CA ASN A 451 -8.01 -10.01 26.57
C ASN A 451 -7.39 -9.50 27.88
N GLY A 452 -8.24 -9.10 28.81
CA GLY A 452 -7.81 -8.57 30.13
C GLY A 452 -7.34 -7.11 30.13
N LYS A 453 -7.39 -6.42 28.96
CA LYS A 453 -7.13 -4.99 28.85
C LYS A 453 -8.44 -4.20 28.82
N HIS A 454 -8.40 -3.05 29.42
CA HIS A 454 -9.49 -2.09 29.46
C HIS A 454 -9.27 -1.02 28.39
N PHE A 455 -10.22 -0.89 27.45
CA PHE A 455 -10.23 0.14 26.42
C PHE A 455 -11.40 1.08 26.65
N THR A 456 -11.13 2.32 26.97
CA THR A 456 -12.14 3.37 27.18
C THR A 456 -12.62 3.92 25.85
N ILE A 457 -13.94 4.05 25.66
CA ILE A 457 -14.52 4.61 24.43
C ILE A 457 -14.06 6.07 24.26
N CYS A 458 -13.66 6.40 23.04
CA CYS A 458 -13.30 7.73 22.60
C CYS A 458 -13.95 7.95 21.25
N ASP A 459 -15.06 8.68 21.20
CA ASP A 459 -15.86 8.85 19.99
C ASP A 459 -15.60 10.21 19.32
N PRO A 460 -14.86 10.25 18.19
CA PRO A 460 -14.55 11.50 17.51
C PRO A 460 -15.74 12.16 16.81
N THR A 461 -16.90 11.51 16.81
CA THR A 461 -18.13 12.01 16.17
C THR A 461 -19.18 12.45 17.19
N TYR A 462 -19.04 12.06 18.46
CA TYR A 462 -19.90 12.53 19.54
C TYR A 462 -19.42 13.91 20.02
N ILE A 463 -19.92 14.97 19.38
CA ILE A 463 -19.39 16.33 19.48
C ILE A 463 -19.45 16.87 20.91
N GLY A 464 -18.31 17.22 21.49
CA GLY A 464 -18.16 17.75 22.84
C GLY A 464 -18.20 16.70 23.95
N ALA A 465 -18.37 15.42 23.62
CA ALA A 465 -18.28 14.34 24.60
C ALA A 465 -16.84 14.12 25.04
N PRO A 466 -16.55 13.96 26.34
CA PRO A 466 -15.24 13.56 26.81
C PRO A 466 -14.96 12.09 26.55
N ILE A 467 -13.71 11.65 26.78
CA ILE A 467 -13.37 10.22 26.80
C ILE A 467 -14.28 9.46 27.79
N GLY A 468 -14.65 8.23 27.41
CA GLY A 468 -15.55 7.39 28.21
C GLY A 468 -17.03 7.53 27.86
N MET A 469 -17.39 8.25 26.83
CA MET A 469 -18.79 8.43 26.43
C MET A 469 -19.06 7.78 25.07
N THR A 470 -20.06 6.89 25.05
CA THR A 470 -20.63 6.32 23.82
C THR A 470 -21.77 7.21 23.33
N MET A 471 -21.84 7.46 22.03
CA MET A 471 -22.93 8.19 21.41
C MET A 471 -24.28 7.51 21.73
N PRO A 472 -25.38 8.28 21.99
CA PRO A 472 -26.71 7.70 22.22
C PRO A 472 -27.14 6.80 21.06
N ASP A 473 -28.01 5.85 21.37
CA ASP A 473 -28.61 4.91 20.42
C ASP A 473 -27.63 3.91 19.77
N MET A 474 -26.36 3.87 20.21
CA MET A 474 -25.43 2.81 19.82
C MET A 474 -25.83 1.48 20.45
N ASP A 475 -25.92 0.45 19.63
CA ASP A 475 -26.16 -0.91 20.14
C ASP A 475 -24.85 -1.50 20.72
N ASN A 476 -24.64 -1.25 22.02
CA ASN A 476 -23.48 -1.79 22.74
C ASN A 476 -23.49 -3.33 22.88
N LYS A 477 -24.45 -4.03 22.27
CA LYS A 477 -24.53 -5.51 22.30
C LYS A 477 -24.05 -6.15 21.02
N THR A 478 -23.82 -5.39 19.94
CA THR A 478 -23.47 -5.88 18.62
C THR A 478 -22.26 -5.20 18.01
N ALA A 479 -21.41 -4.55 18.83
CA ALA A 479 -20.20 -3.90 18.34
C ALA A 479 -19.21 -4.92 17.76
N LYS A 480 -18.50 -4.54 16.72
CA LYS A 480 -17.34 -5.28 16.19
C LYS A 480 -16.06 -4.55 16.55
N ILE A 481 -15.11 -5.28 17.08
CA ILE A 481 -13.81 -4.72 17.46
C ILE A 481 -12.83 -4.95 16.33
N ILE A 482 -12.19 -3.87 15.87
CA ILE A 482 -11.20 -3.95 14.81
C ILE A 482 -9.83 -3.64 15.42
N LEU A 483 -8.95 -4.64 15.39
CA LEU A 483 -7.60 -4.48 15.92
C LEU A 483 -6.75 -3.67 14.93
N LEU A 484 -5.91 -2.80 15.49
CA LEU A 484 -4.92 -2.04 14.74
C LEU A 484 -3.53 -2.64 14.93
N GLY A 485 -2.67 -2.51 13.93
CA GLY A 485 -1.25 -2.89 14.02
C GLY A 485 -0.53 -2.06 15.07
N LYS A 486 0.57 -2.60 15.59
CA LYS A 486 1.42 -1.92 16.58
C LYS A 486 2.24 -0.81 15.93
#